data_3988b788a076ac1a0852049a0250d4eb
#
_entry.id   3988b788a076ac1a0852049a0250d4eb
#
_cell.length_a   1.000
_cell.length_b   1.000
_cell.length_c   1.000
_cell.angle_alpha   90.00
_cell.angle_beta   90.00
_cell.angle_gamma   90.00
#
_symmetry.space_group_name_H-M   'P 1'
#
loop_
_entity.id
_entity.type
_entity.pdbx_description
1 polymer ?
#
loop_
_entity_poly.entity_id
_entity_poly.type
_entity_poly.pdbx_seq_one_letter_code
_entity_poly.pdbx_strand_id
1 'polypeptide(L)'
;PTRRSSDLGTWWDEEPGTVRGHLYQQNTLRDAFVASLTLDVFHKYTDRIKMTNIAQIANVLQSMILTKDDKMVLTPTYHVFEMYKVHQDATYLPLELNCERKIVRDDRIVPMVSATASRDANGLIHISLSNVDLQESQEIELNLGEVKAKSVTGRILTANNIGDYNSFEKPNVVAPKEFTGAKVNKGSLKVTLPAKSIVVLEVK
;
A
#
# COMPACT_ATOMS: atom_id res chain seq x y z
N PRO A 1 -21.22 -6.07 16.94
CA PRO A 1 -21.54 -6.43 15.56
C PRO A 1 -20.29 -6.29 14.69
N THR A 2 -19.98 -7.36 13.95
CA THR A 2 -18.89 -7.38 12.98
C THR A 2 -19.26 -6.43 11.85
N ARG A 3 -18.57 -5.31 11.69
CA ARG A 3 -18.77 -4.47 10.51
C ARG A 3 -18.08 -5.14 9.33
N ARG A 4 -18.82 -5.42 8.29
CA ARG A 4 -18.27 -5.58 6.96
C ARG A 4 -17.77 -4.22 6.53
N SER A 5 -16.58 -4.16 5.95
CA SER A 5 -15.93 -2.91 5.60
C SER A 5 -16.77 -2.07 4.64
N SER A 6 -16.57 -0.78 4.73
CA SER A 6 -17.00 0.21 3.76
C SER A 6 -16.04 0.32 2.59
N ASP A 7 -16.44 1.03 1.55
CA ASP A 7 -15.64 1.30 0.38
C ASP A 7 -14.39 2.11 0.73
N LEU A 8 -13.28 1.68 0.17
CA LEU A 8 -12.02 2.42 0.16
C LEU A 8 -11.99 3.40 -1.01
N GLY A 9 -11.23 4.47 -0.85
CA GLY A 9 -10.84 5.34 -1.94
C GLY A 9 -11.21 6.79 -1.69
N THR A 10 -10.88 7.60 -2.68
CA THR A 10 -11.12 9.04 -2.72
C THR A 10 -11.97 9.38 -3.93
N TRP A 11 -12.66 10.49 -3.83
CA TRP A 11 -13.46 11.02 -4.93
C TRP A 11 -12.82 12.33 -5.41
N TRP A 12 -12.29 12.30 -6.62
CA TRP A 12 -11.71 13.46 -7.29
C TRP A 12 -12.63 13.96 -8.38
N ASP A 13 -12.32 15.11 -8.92
CA ASP A 13 -13.01 15.64 -10.10
C ASP A 13 -12.84 14.71 -11.30
N GLU A 14 -13.84 14.68 -12.16
CA GLU A 14 -13.78 13.92 -13.40
C GLU A 14 -12.70 14.48 -14.34
N GLU A 15 -12.03 13.60 -15.07
CA GLU A 15 -11.05 14.01 -16.06
C GLU A 15 -11.70 14.84 -17.17
N PRO A 16 -11.10 16.00 -17.53
CA PRO A 16 -11.59 16.83 -18.61
C PRO A 16 -11.72 16.06 -19.92
N GLY A 17 -12.84 16.27 -20.63
CA GLY A 17 -13.11 15.61 -21.91
C GLY A 17 -13.71 14.20 -21.80
N THR A 18 -13.96 13.70 -20.60
CA THR A 18 -14.70 12.45 -20.37
C THR A 18 -16.20 12.71 -20.28
N VAL A 19 -17.01 11.63 -20.32
CA VAL A 19 -18.47 11.74 -20.24
C VAL A 19 -18.85 12.12 -18.82
N ARG A 20 -19.50 13.28 -18.67
CA ARG A 20 -19.93 13.81 -17.37
C ARG A 20 -20.88 12.85 -16.68
N GLY A 21 -20.65 12.63 -15.39
CA GLY A 21 -21.43 11.71 -14.55
C GLY A 21 -20.99 10.26 -14.64
N HIS A 22 -20.01 9.92 -15.51
CA HIS A 22 -19.38 8.60 -15.54
C HIS A 22 -18.26 8.46 -14.50
N LEU A 23 -17.90 9.54 -13.82
CA LEU A 23 -16.96 9.58 -12.69
C LEU A 23 -15.57 9.00 -13.01
N TYR A 24 -15.12 9.15 -14.26
CA TYR A 24 -13.78 8.74 -14.65
C TYR A 24 -12.75 9.70 -14.05
N GLN A 25 -11.80 9.17 -13.31
CA GLN A 25 -10.70 9.95 -12.71
C GLN A 25 -9.38 9.22 -12.84
N GLN A 26 -8.26 9.95 -12.75
CA GLN A 26 -6.93 9.35 -12.75
C GLN A 26 -6.60 8.75 -11.40
N ASN A 27 -6.19 7.47 -11.43
CA ASN A 27 -5.65 6.75 -10.29
C ASN A 27 -4.13 6.82 -10.33
N THR A 28 -3.56 7.58 -9.42
CA THR A 28 -2.13 7.86 -9.34
C THR A 28 -1.47 7.12 -8.18
N LEU A 29 -0.15 7.29 -7.98
CA LEU A 29 0.53 6.76 -6.80
C LEU A 29 -0.07 7.33 -5.50
N ARG A 30 -0.60 8.57 -5.49
CA ARG A 30 -1.33 9.16 -4.36
C ARG A 30 -2.50 8.27 -3.93
N ASP A 31 -3.24 7.74 -4.89
CA ASP A 31 -4.42 6.90 -4.64
C ASP A 31 -4.01 5.51 -4.12
N ALA A 32 -2.87 5.01 -4.57
CA ALA A 32 -2.24 3.82 -3.99
C ALA A 32 -1.92 4.00 -2.49
N PHE A 33 -1.45 5.19 -2.07
CA PHE A 33 -1.25 5.48 -0.65
C PHE A 33 -2.56 5.53 0.13
N VAL A 34 -3.63 6.08 -0.44
CA VAL A 34 -4.95 6.03 0.22
C VAL A 34 -5.35 4.58 0.48
N ALA A 35 -5.16 3.69 -0.50
CA ALA A 35 -5.45 2.27 -0.34
C ALA A 35 -4.56 1.63 0.73
N SER A 36 -3.23 1.78 0.66
CA SER A 36 -2.31 1.13 1.60
C SER A 36 -2.52 1.58 3.04
N LEU A 37 -2.64 2.89 3.27
CA LEU A 37 -2.86 3.44 4.62
C LEU A 37 -4.19 2.99 5.22
N THR A 38 -5.23 2.91 4.39
CA THR A 38 -6.55 2.45 4.86
C THR A 38 -6.53 0.95 5.15
N LEU A 39 -5.87 0.13 4.32
CA LEU A 39 -5.68 -1.29 4.56
C LEU A 39 -4.88 -1.55 5.84
N ASP A 40 -3.83 -0.75 6.10
CA ASP A 40 -3.05 -0.84 7.36
C ASP A 40 -3.93 -0.57 8.59
N VAL A 41 -4.83 0.44 8.50
CA VAL A 41 -5.79 0.72 9.58
C VAL A 41 -6.77 -0.44 9.74
N PHE A 42 -7.35 -0.95 8.66
CA PHE A 42 -8.32 -2.06 8.72
C PHE A 42 -7.68 -3.33 9.26
N HIS A 43 -6.45 -3.60 8.91
CA HIS A 43 -5.72 -4.77 9.39
C HIS A 43 -5.51 -4.75 10.91
N LYS A 44 -5.39 -3.57 11.54
CA LYS A 44 -5.36 -3.45 13.02
C LYS A 44 -6.66 -3.88 13.70
N TYR A 45 -7.77 -3.94 12.96
CA TYR A 45 -9.11 -4.26 13.47
C TYR A 45 -9.68 -5.54 12.86
N THR A 46 -8.82 -6.52 12.54
CA THR A 46 -9.22 -7.80 11.93
C THR A 46 -10.14 -8.65 12.80
N ASP A 47 -10.22 -8.40 14.09
CA ASP A 47 -11.23 -8.96 14.98
C ASP A 47 -12.65 -8.54 14.58
N ARG A 48 -12.82 -7.34 14.00
CA ARG A 48 -14.11 -6.71 13.66
C ARG A 48 -14.32 -6.55 12.15
N ILE A 49 -13.25 -6.26 11.38
CA ILE A 49 -13.32 -6.03 9.94
C ILE A 49 -12.90 -7.31 9.23
N LYS A 50 -13.84 -7.95 8.52
CA LYS A 50 -13.61 -9.23 7.85
C LYS A 50 -13.51 -9.13 6.33
N MET A 51 -13.87 -8.00 5.77
CA MET A 51 -13.85 -7.78 4.33
C MET A 51 -13.60 -6.31 4.02
N THR A 52 -12.83 -6.06 2.99
CA THR A 52 -12.51 -4.72 2.47
C THR A 52 -12.93 -4.65 1.01
N ASN A 53 -13.63 -3.60 0.65
CA ASN A 53 -14.09 -3.36 -0.72
C ASN A 53 -13.49 -2.05 -1.24
N ILE A 54 -13.43 -1.91 -2.56
CA ILE A 54 -13.07 -0.69 -3.27
C ILE A 54 -14.14 -0.35 -4.30
N ALA A 55 -14.47 0.90 -4.48
CA ALA A 55 -15.35 1.38 -5.51
C ALA A 55 -14.55 2.14 -6.59
N GLN A 56 -14.55 1.67 -7.84
CA GLN A 56 -15.24 0.50 -8.36
C GLN A 56 -14.24 -0.42 -9.04
N ILE A 57 -14.71 -1.54 -9.65
CA ILE A 57 -13.79 -2.50 -10.24
C ILE A 57 -13.14 -1.97 -11.52
N ALA A 58 -13.89 -1.26 -12.37
CA ALA A 58 -13.41 -0.78 -13.67
C ALA A 58 -13.93 0.63 -14.01
N ASN A 59 -13.06 1.47 -14.56
CA ASN A 59 -13.32 2.76 -15.22
C ASN A 59 -13.97 3.86 -14.39
N VAL A 60 -14.36 3.60 -13.16
CA VAL A 60 -15.14 4.53 -12.33
C VAL A 60 -14.45 4.74 -10.98
N LEU A 61 -14.28 6.00 -10.58
CA LEU A 61 -13.67 6.39 -9.30
C LEU A 61 -12.28 5.75 -9.09
N GLN A 62 -12.05 5.14 -7.95
CA GLN A 62 -10.82 4.44 -7.57
C GLN A 62 -10.74 3.04 -8.20
N SER A 63 -10.96 2.95 -9.50
CA SER A 63 -11.04 1.67 -10.20
C SER A 63 -9.75 0.86 -10.10
N MET A 64 -9.91 -0.46 -10.01
CA MET A 64 -8.80 -1.40 -10.01
C MET A 64 -8.17 -1.52 -11.40
N ILE A 65 -9.00 -1.45 -12.44
CA ILE A 65 -8.59 -1.57 -13.83
C ILE A 65 -9.23 -0.48 -14.68
N LEU A 66 -8.51 -0.09 -15.74
CA LEU A 66 -9.05 0.74 -16.80
C LEU A 66 -9.16 -0.11 -18.07
N THR A 67 -10.28 0.00 -18.76
CA THR A 67 -10.51 -0.69 -20.03
C THR A 67 -10.93 0.30 -21.12
N LYS A 68 -10.40 0.10 -22.32
CA LYS A 68 -10.78 0.86 -23.50
C LYS A 68 -10.58 -0.02 -24.73
N ASP A 69 -11.65 -0.28 -25.47
CA ASP A 69 -11.64 -1.19 -26.61
C ASP A 69 -11.07 -2.57 -26.21
N ASP A 70 -10.01 -3.03 -26.84
CA ASP A 70 -9.30 -4.28 -26.58
C ASP A 70 -8.18 -4.14 -25.55
N LYS A 71 -8.00 -2.95 -24.94
CA LYS A 71 -6.90 -2.66 -23.99
C LYS A 71 -7.37 -2.69 -22.55
N MET A 72 -6.45 -3.09 -21.68
CA MET A 72 -6.63 -3.07 -20.24
C MET A 72 -5.36 -2.53 -19.55
N VAL A 73 -5.55 -1.74 -18.50
CA VAL A 73 -4.47 -1.18 -17.66
C VAL A 73 -4.77 -1.44 -16.20
N LEU A 74 -3.78 -1.91 -15.46
CA LEU A 74 -3.84 -2.04 -14.01
C LEU A 74 -3.47 -0.71 -13.35
N THR A 75 -4.30 -0.24 -12.43
CA THR A 75 -4.04 1.03 -11.72
C THR A 75 -3.03 0.85 -10.58
N PRO A 76 -2.40 1.91 -10.07
CA PRO A 76 -1.59 1.84 -8.87
C PRO A 76 -2.34 1.28 -7.65
N THR A 77 -3.64 1.57 -7.53
CA THR A 77 -4.52 0.99 -6.50
C THR A 77 -4.62 -0.53 -6.63
N TYR A 78 -4.77 -1.08 -7.85
CA TYR A 78 -4.74 -2.53 -8.08
C TYR A 78 -3.46 -3.15 -7.53
N HIS A 79 -2.32 -2.54 -7.80
CA HIS A 79 -1.04 -3.08 -7.36
C HIS A 79 -0.91 -3.14 -5.84
N VAL A 80 -1.49 -2.18 -5.11
CA VAL A 80 -1.55 -2.26 -3.65
C VAL A 80 -2.36 -3.47 -3.19
N PHE A 81 -3.57 -3.66 -3.72
CA PHE A 81 -4.39 -4.82 -3.35
C PHE A 81 -3.69 -6.14 -3.68
N GLU A 82 -3.04 -6.22 -4.85
CA GLU A 82 -2.27 -7.40 -5.26
C GLU A 82 -1.10 -7.67 -4.31
N MET A 83 -0.34 -6.65 -3.91
CA MET A 83 0.76 -6.78 -2.97
C MET A 83 0.29 -7.15 -1.56
N TYR A 84 -0.84 -6.59 -1.11
CA TYR A 84 -1.40 -6.80 0.23
C TYR A 84 -2.16 -8.13 0.40
N LYS A 85 -2.41 -8.87 -0.68
CA LYS A 85 -3.06 -10.20 -0.59
C LYS A 85 -2.34 -11.19 0.32
N VAL A 86 -1.05 -10.97 0.61
CA VAL A 86 -0.26 -11.77 1.56
C VAL A 86 -0.79 -11.71 2.99
N HIS A 87 -1.58 -10.69 3.32
CA HIS A 87 -2.23 -10.55 4.63
C HIS A 87 -3.60 -11.22 4.70
N GLN A 88 -4.14 -11.70 3.56
CA GLN A 88 -5.41 -12.39 3.52
C GLN A 88 -5.27 -13.77 4.20
N ASP A 89 -6.24 -14.12 5.04
CA ASP A 89 -6.26 -15.38 5.83
C ASP A 89 -5.02 -15.60 6.72
N ALA A 90 -4.24 -14.53 6.95
CA ALA A 90 -3.08 -14.52 7.82
C ALA A 90 -3.44 -14.01 9.23
N THR A 91 -2.64 -14.36 10.21
CA THR A 91 -2.78 -13.87 11.57
C THR A 91 -2.11 -12.52 11.71
N TYR A 92 -2.87 -11.50 12.10
CA TYR A 92 -2.32 -10.16 12.38
C TYR A 92 -1.28 -10.22 13.50
N LEU A 93 -0.16 -9.55 13.29
CA LEU A 93 0.90 -9.36 14.31
C LEU A 93 0.88 -7.89 14.76
N PRO A 94 0.65 -7.63 16.08
CA PRO A 94 0.76 -6.28 16.61
C PRO A 94 2.15 -5.69 16.32
N LEU A 95 2.17 -4.45 15.83
CA LEU A 95 3.39 -3.75 15.48
C LEU A 95 3.36 -2.37 16.13
N GLU A 96 4.42 -2.06 16.88
CA GLU A 96 4.67 -0.71 17.40
C GLU A 96 5.65 0.00 16.45
N LEU A 97 5.25 1.16 15.97
CA LEU A 97 6.06 1.98 15.07
C LEU A 97 6.37 3.32 15.75
N ASN A 98 7.65 3.54 16.04
CA ASN A 98 8.14 4.84 16.48
C ASN A 98 8.59 5.63 15.24
N CYS A 99 7.78 6.59 14.81
CA CYS A 99 8.10 7.50 13.73
C CYS A 99 8.13 8.93 14.27
N GLU A 100 9.32 9.52 14.32
CA GLU A 100 9.50 10.90 14.80
C GLU A 100 8.97 11.92 13.80
N ARG A 101 9.12 11.64 12.51
CA ARG A 101 8.65 12.52 11.45
C ARG A 101 7.15 12.36 11.22
N LYS A 102 6.45 13.49 11.25
CA LYS A 102 4.99 13.57 11.12
C LYS A 102 4.60 14.75 10.24
N ILE A 103 3.53 14.60 9.50
CA ILE A 103 2.83 15.74 8.89
C ILE A 103 1.84 16.24 9.95
N VAL A 104 1.95 17.53 10.28
CA VAL A 104 0.99 18.21 11.14
C VAL A 104 0.22 19.20 10.29
N ARG A 105 -1.08 19.03 10.18
CA ARG A 105 -1.97 19.94 9.48
C ARG A 105 -3.24 20.12 10.29
N ASP A 106 -3.47 21.36 10.72
CA ASP A 106 -4.54 21.72 11.64
C ASP A 106 -4.43 20.91 12.94
N ASP A 107 -5.47 20.16 13.29
CA ASP A 107 -5.53 19.24 14.45
C ASP A 107 -5.11 17.81 14.13
N ARG A 108 -4.66 17.54 12.90
CA ARG A 108 -4.32 16.20 12.40
C ARG A 108 -2.84 15.95 12.39
N ILE A 109 -2.45 14.80 12.90
CA ILE A 109 -1.07 14.32 12.89
C ILE A 109 -1.03 13.00 12.13
N VAL A 110 -0.25 12.97 11.04
CA VAL A 110 -0.06 11.77 10.23
C VAL A 110 1.42 11.38 10.30
N PRO A 111 1.76 10.19 10.81
CA PRO A 111 3.14 9.69 10.74
C PRO A 111 3.59 9.58 9.28
N MET A 112 4.87 9.87 9.01
CA MET A 112 5.44 9.71 7.67
C MET A 112 5.53 8.25 7.22
N VAL A 113 5.55 7.32 8.17
CA VAL A 113 5.56 5.89 7.89
C VAL A 113 4.34 5.23 8.50
N SER A 114 3.69 4.38 7.72
CA SER A 114 2.67 3.44 8.18
C SER A 114 3.17 2.01 8.01
N ALA A 115 2.71 1.11 8.87
CA ALA A 115 3.13 -0.28 8.80
C ALA A 115 2.04 -1.23 9.31
N THR A 116 2.03 -2.44 8.77
CA THR A 116 1.27 -3.57 9.27
C THR A 116 2.04 -4.88 9.08
N ALA A 117 1.76 -5.88 9.90
CA ALA A 117 2.41 -7.18 9.82
C ALA A 117 1.44 -8.33 10.04
N SER A 118 1.73 -9.46 9.41
CA SER A 118 0.98 -10.70 9.61
C SER A 118 1.87 -11.93 9.48
N ARG A 119 1.35 -13.07 9.96
CA ARG A 119 1.96 -14.40 9.77
C ARG A 119 0.97 -15.28 9.02
N ASP A 120 1.41 -15.82 7.90
CA ASP A 120 0.60 -16.73 7.10
C ASP A 120 0.54 -18.15 7.70
N ALA A 121 -0.22 -19.04 7.06
CA ALA A 121 -0.38 -20.43 7.50
C ALA A 121 0.92 -21.26 7.41
N ASN A 122 1.90 -20.83 6.63
CA ASN A 122 3.21 -21.45 6.49
C ASN A 122 4.23 -20.93 7.52
N GLY A 123 3.82 -19.96 8.35
CA GLY A 123 4.67 -19.32 9.34
C GLY A 123 5.54 -18.17 8.82
N LEU A 124 5.41 -17.80 7.54
CA LEU A 124 6.11 -16.67 6.97
C LEU A 124 5.54 -15.34 7.54
N ILE A 125 6.43 -14.41 7.81
CA ILE A 125 6.02 -13.08 8.25
C ILE A 125 6.01 -12.14 7.05
N HIS A 126 4.88 -11.47 6.84
CA HIS A 126 4.70 -10.43 5.85
C HIS A 126 4.59 -9.08 6.54
N ILE A 127 5.35 -8.09 6.05
CA ILE A 127 5.37 -6.74 6.61
C ILE A 127 5.15 -5.75 5.48
N SER A 128 4.08 -4.96 5.58
CA SER A 128 3.83 -3.84 4.66
C SER A 128 4.27 -2.54 5.31
N LEU A 129 4.97 -1.70 4.55
CA LEU A 129 5.52 -0.41 4.97
C LEU A 129 5.17 0.64 3.91
N SER A 130 4.65 1.78 4.34
CA SER A 130 4.35 2.91 3.45
C SER A 130 5.08 4.16 3.94
N ASN A 131 5.97 4.72 3.12
CA ASN A 131 6.61 6.01 3.36
C ASN A 131 5.90 7.10 2.54
N VAL A 132 5.12 7.94 3.21
CA VAL A 132 4.38 9.04 2.56
C VAL A 132 5.18 10.32 2.40
N ASP A 133 6.43 10.36 2.88
CA ASP A 133 7.32 11.48 2.65
C ASP A 133 7.62 11.61 1.15
N LEU A 134 7.41 12.80 0.59
CA LEU A 134 7.58 13.04 -0.84
C LEU A 134 9.04 13.21 -1.26
N GLN A 135 9.95 13.41 -0.32
CA GLN A 135 11.34 13.79 -0.60
C GLN A 135 12.36 12.88 0.09
N GLU A 136 12.08 12.44 1.32
CA GLU A 136 13.05 11.80 2.19
C GLU A 136 12.81 10.29 2.31
N SER A 137 13.89 9.52 2.22
CA SER A 137 13.89 8.11 2.63
C SER A 137 13.85 8.01 4.15
N GLN A 138 13.33 6.87 4.64
CA GLN A 138 13.30 6.57 6.07
C GLN A 138 14.11 5.31 6.36
N GLU A 139 15.01 5.40 7.33
CA GLU A 139 15.71 4.25 7.87
C GLU A 139 14.88 3.65 9.00
N ILE A 140 14.51 2.38 8.85
CA ILE A 140 13.65 1.68 9.80
C ILE A 140 14.40 0.46 10.33
N GLU A 141 14.39 0.29 11.63
CA GLU A 141 14.81 -0.95 12.26
C GLU A 141 13.58 -1.68 12.82
N LEU A 142 13.36 -2.90 12.32
CA LEU A 142 12.25 -3.75 12.73
C LEU A 142 12.79 -4.84 13.67
N ASN A 143 12.37 -4.79 14.93
CA ASN A 143 12.63 -5.83 15.88
C ASN A 143 11.54 -6.92 15.72
N LEU A 144 11.96 -8.13 15.42
CA LEU A 144 11.07 -9.27 15.20
C LEU A 144 10.82 -10.11 16.48
N GLY A 145 11.24 -9.60 17.63
CA GLY A 145 11.13 -10.32 18.90
C GLY A 145 11.94 -11.61 18.88
N GLU A 146 11.28 -12.72 19.17
CA GLU A 146 11.93 -14.04 19.21
C GLU A 146 12.15 -14.68 17.81
N VAL A 147 11.63 -14.05 16.75
CA VAL A 147 11.76 -14.58 15.40
C VAL A 147 13.15 -14.35 14.87
N LYS A 148 13.83 -15.46 14.53
CA LYS A 148 15.17 -15.40 13.91
C LYS A 148 15.01 -15.41 12.40
N ALA A 149 14.97 -14.22 11.82
CA ALA A 149 14.95 -14.06 10.36
C ALA A 149 16.23 -14.64 9.74
N LYS A 150 16.07 -15.48 8.72
CA LYS A 150 17.17 -16.03 7.92
C LYS A 150 17.37 -15.25 6.62
N SER A 151 16.28 -14.81 6.02
CA SER A 151 16.30 -14.04 4.79
C SER A 151 15.09 -13.11 4.72
N VAL A 152 15.20 -12.08 3.90
CA VAL A 152 14.11 -11.16 3.57
C VAL A 152 14.11 -10.91 2.07
N THR A 153 12.93 -10.96 1.48
CA THR A 153 12.65 -10.53 0.10
C THR A 153 11.57 -9.48 0.14
N GLY A 154 11.44 -8.69 -0.92
CA GLY A 154 10.42 -7.65 -0.94
C GLY A 154 10.04 -7.18 -2.32
N ARG A 155 8.91 -6.50 -2.38
CA ARG A 155 8.40 -5.79 -3.56
C ARG A 155 8.12 -4.34 -3.18
N ILE A 156 8.37 -3.43 -4.12
CA ILE A 156 8.15 -1.99 -3.94
C ILE A 156 7.26 -1.43 -5.05
N LEU A 157 6.32 -0.59 -4.66
CA LEU A 157 5.55 0.27 -5.54
C LEU A 157 5.96 1.72 -5.27
N THR A 158 6.50 2.40 -6.28
CA THR A 158 6.96 3.79 -6.20
C THR A 158 6.99 4.39 -7.60
N ALA A 159 7.12 5.73 -7.67
CA ALA A 159 7.26 6.48 -8.91
C ALA A 159 8.08 7.75 -8.69
N ASN A 160 8.43 8.46 -9.75
CA ASN A 160 9.18 9.72 -9.67
C ASN A 160 8.34 10.80 -8.99
N ASN A 161 7.05 10.87 -9.34
CA ASN A 161 6.11 11.84 -8.79
C ASN A 161 4.90 11.14 -8.16
N ILE A 162 4.33 11.77 -7.13
CA ILE A 162 3.13 11.27 -6.45
C ILE A 162 1.90 11.23 -7.37
N GLY A 163 1.88 12.06 -8.41
CA GLY A 163 0.85 12.12 -9.44
C GLY A 163 1.06 11.19 -10.63
N ASP A 164 2.12 10.38 -10.64
CA ASP A 164 2.35 9.44 -11.74
C ASP A 164 1.27 8.34 -11.74
N TYR A 165 0.84 7.95 -12.94
CA TYR A 165 -0.24 7.00 -13.18
C TYR A 165 0.04 6.10 -14.39
N ASN A 166 -0.72 5.04 -14.52
CA ASN A 166 -0.69 4.13 -15.66
C ASN A 166 -1.74 4.54 -16.70
N SER A 167 -1.34 4.63 -17.95
CA SER A 167 -2.23 4.91 -19.08
C SER A 167 -2.17 3.78 -20.13
N PHE A 168 -3.07 3.82 -21.11
CA PHE A 168 -3.07 2.86 -22.21
C PHE A 168 -1.81 2.91 -23.08
N GLU A 169 -1.14 4.07 -23.12
CA GLU A 169 0.13 4.28 -23.82
C GLU A 169 1.33 3.90 -22.97
N LYS A 170 1.21 4.04 -21.64
CA LYS A 170 2.26 3.75 -20.66
C LYS A 170 1.69 2.95 -19.48
N PRO A 171 1.44 1.64 -19.65
CA PRO A 171 0.68 0.86 -18.66
C PRO A 171 1.45 0.47 -17.39
N ASN A 172 2.74 0.71 -17.33
CA ASN A 172 3.63 0.26 -16.24
C ASN A 172 4.51 1.38 -15.67
N VAL A 173 4.04 2.63 -15.69
CA VAL A 173 4.77 3.75 -15.05
C VAL A 173 4.88 3.53 -13.54
N VAL A 174 3.77 3.08 -12.93
CA VAL A 174 3.66 2.73 -11.53
C VAL A 174 3.33 1.24 -11.43
N ALA A 175 4.35 0.42 -11.29
CA ALA A 175 4.22 -1.04 -11.21
C ALA A 175 5.18 -1.62 -10.15
N PRO A 176 4.82 -2.73 -9.50
CA PRO A 176 5.68 -3.35 -8.50
C PRO A 176 7.01 -3.83 -9.09
N LYS A 177 8.08 -3.60 -8.34
CA LYS A 177 9.45 -4.03 -8.66
C LYS A 177 10.03 -4.80 -7.48
N GLU A 178 11.11 -5.52 -7.71
CA GLU A 178 11.90 -6.12 -6.64
C GLU A 178 12.44 -5.03 -5.70
N PHE A 179 12.38 -5.30 -4.40
CA PHE A 179 12.90 -4.40 -3.37
C PHE A 179 14.12 -5.01 -2.69
N THR A 180 15.24 -4.32 -2.77
CA THR A 180 16.54 -4.75 -2.23
C THR A 180 17.01 -3.93 -1.02
N GLY A 181 16.19 -2.97 -0.57
CA GLY A 181 16.50 -2.07 0.54
C GLY A 181 16.32 -2.66 1.94
N ALA A 182 15.96 -3.95 2.07
CA ALA A 182 15.83 -4.64 3.35
C ALA A 182 16.96 -5.65 3.56
N LYS A 183 17.50 -5.71 4.77
CA LYS A 183 18.58 -6.64 5.15
C LYS A 183 18.36 -7.20 6.55
N VAL A 184 18.64 -8.49 6.72
CA VAL A 184 18.70 -9.12 8.05
C VAL A 184 19.98 -8.67 8.77
N ASN A 185 19.83 -8.21 10.01
CA ASN A 185 20.92 -7.77 10.86
C ASN A 185 20.75 -8.29 12.30
N LYS A 186 21.48 -9.35 12.68
CA LYS A 186 21.52 -9.92 14.04
C LYS A 186 20.15 -10.12 14.70
N GLY A 187 19.15 -10.59 13.92
CA GLY A 187 17.79 -10.85 14.41
C GLY A 187 16.81 -9.71 14.26
N SER A 188 17.27 -8.51 13.83
CA SER A 188 16.41 -7.41 13.36
C SER A 188 16.45 -7.30 11.84
N LEU A 189 15.55 -6.53 11.27
CA LEU A 189 15.62 -6.10 9.87
C LEU A 189 15.97 -4.62 9.83
N LYS A 190 16.93 -4.26 9.00
CA LYS A 190 17.17 -2.86 8.61
C LYS A 190 16.57 -2.62 7.23
N VAL A 191 15.77 -1.58 7.12
CA VAL A 191 15.04 -1.23 5.89
C VAL A 191 15.30 0.24 5.57
N THR A 192 15.89 0.50 4.41
CA THR A 192 15.94 1.83 3.80
C THR A 192 14.72 1.99 2.92
N LEU A 193 13.70 2.67 3.42
CA LEU A 193 12.41 2.84 2.77
C LEU A 193 12.43 4.13 1.94
N PRO A 194 12.47 4.06 0.60
CA PRO A 194 12.55 5.26 -0.24
C PRO A 194 11.38 6.21 -0.03
N ALA A 195 11.55 7.47 -0.37
CA ALA A 195 10.46 8.43 -0.46
C ALA A 195 9.36 7.93 -1.41
N LYS A 196 8.11 8.26 -1.14
CA LYS A 196 6.96 7.90 -1.99
C LYS A 196 6.91 6.41 -2.32
N SER A 197 7.05 5.54 -1.32
CA SER A 197 7.10 4.10 -1.55
C SER A 197 6.15 3.30 -0.68
N ILE A 198 5.62 2.24 -1.25
CA ILE A 198 4.86 1.19 -0.57
C ILE A 198 5.64 -0.11 -0.78
N VAL A 199 6.05 -0.73 0.30
CA VAL A 199 6.89 -1.94 0.30
C VAL A 199 6.16 -3.05 1.01
N VAL A 200 6.22 -4.27 0.46
CA VAL A 200 5.78 -5.48 1.13
C VAL A 200 6.96 -6.44 1.20
N LEU A 201 7.30 -6.84 2.42
CA LEU A 201 8.40 -7.75 2.74
C LEU A 201 7.86 -9.15 3.08
N GLU A 202 8.60 -10.16 2.70
CA GLU A 202 8.47 -11.54 3.15
C GLU A 202 9.73 -11.94 3.92
N VAL A 203 9.55 -12.39 5.16
CA VAL A 203 10.62 -12.75 6.09
C VAL A 203 10.56 -14.25 6.38
N LYS A 204 11.68 -14.95 6.15
CA LYS A 204 11.86 -16.40 6.37
C LYS A 204 12.76 -16.66 7.55
#